data_70c43b4d328f9a08b30d5db25ccf2148
#
_entry.id   70c43b4d328f9a08b30d5db25ccf2148
#
_cell.length_a   1.000
_cell.length_b   1.000
_cell.length_c   1.000
_cell.angle_alpha   90.00
_cell.angle_beta   90.00
_cell.angle_gamma   90.00
#
_symmetry.space_group_name_H-M   'P 1'
#
loop_
_entity.id
_entity.type
_entity.pdbx_description
1 polymer ?
#
loop_
_entity_poly.entity_id
_entity_poly.type
_entity_poly.pdbx_seq_one_letter_code
_entity_poly.pdbx_strand_id
1 'polypeptide(L)'
;MNTCPVYRRSGGYSYSYFIPGPLGINLGMLRSPKLYHGNVSACSLCYSCSGVCPAKIDLGEQIYEWRQRLDGMGLADPMKKAAVKGMDFIMGGRHRFYGSIALGHLAEKLPRGLVESGLNPWSAPGRALPPIAGQSFNAWWKKEKANK
;
A
#
# COMPACT_ATOMS: atom_id res chain seq x y z
N MET A 1 22.58 3.29 0.53
CA MET A 1 21.58 2.27 0.19
C MET A 1 21.18 1.39 1.39
N ASN A 2 22.06 1.05 2.28
CA ASN A 2 21.77 0.19 3.44
C ASN A 2 20.74 0.75 4.46
N THR A 3 20.44 2.03 4.42
CA THR A 3 19.38 2.64 5.23
C THR A 3 17.96 2.30 4.72
N CYS A 4 17.82 1.91 3.45
CA CYS A 4 16.54 1.60 2.85
C CYS A 4 16.04 0.21 3.29
N PRO A 5 14.86 0.09 3.94
CA PRO A 5 14.34 -1.18 4.41
C PRO A 5 13.99 -2.13 3.25
N VAL A 6 13.52 -1.59 2.14
CA VAL A 6 13.21 -2.38 0.94
C VAL A 6 14.49 -2.96 0.34
N TYR A 7 15.51 -2.14 0.13
CA TYR A 7 16.81 -2.59 -0.38
C TYR A 7 17.45 -3.67 0.51
N ARG A 8 17.36 -3.52 1.82
CA ARG A 8 17.90 -4.53 2.76
C ARG A 8 17.22 -5.89 2.67
N ARG A 9 15.96 -5.92 2.24
CA ARG A 9 15.18 -7.17 2.13
C ARG A 9 15.26 -7.80 0.74
N SER A 10 15.18 -6.99 -0.31
CA SER A 10 15.14 -7.48 -1.70
C SER A 10 16.49 -7.53 -2.39
N GLY A 11 17.48 -6.80 -1.87
CA GLY A 11 18.79 -6.64 -2.50
C GLY A 11 18.76 -5.75 -3.74
N GLY A 12 19.94 -5.45 -4.27
CA GLY A 12 20.08 -4.55 -5.44
C GLY A 12 19.59 -5.17 -6.74
N TYR A 13 19.65 -6.48 -6.86
CA TYR A 13 19.30 -7.20 -8.09
C TYR A 13 17.79 -7.13 -8.42
N SER A 14 16.94 -6.91 -7.43
CA SER A 14 15.49 -6.75 -7.64
C SER A 14 15.08 -5.44 -8.32
N TYR A 15 16.01 -4.47 -8.38
CA TYR A 15 15.79 -3.23 -9.11
C TYR A 15 16.11 -3.43 -10.59
N SER A 16 15.22 -3.01 -11.46
CA SER A 16 15.41 -3.14 -12.92
C SER A 16 16.34 -2.10 -13.53
N TYR A 17 16.88 -1.19 -12.74
CA TYR A 17 17.84 -0.16 -13.17
C TYR A 17 19.25 -0.50 -12.66
N PHE A 18 20.29 -0.16 -13.40
CA PHE A 18 21.69 -0.50 -13.07
C PHE A 18 22.19 0.14 -11.75
N ILE A 19 21.60 1.25 -11.34
CA ILE A 19 21.79 1.81 -9.99
C ILE A 19 20.59 1.39 -9.15
N PRO A 20 20.76 0.57 -8.09
CA PRO A 20 19.65 0.16 -7.25
C PRO A 20 19.31 1.20 -6.18
N GLY A 21 18.16 1.00 -5.52
CA GLY A 21 17.73 1.81 -4.39
C GLY A 21 17.09 3.15 -4.78
N PRO A 22 16.93 4.08 -3.81
CA PRO A 22 16.17 5.32 -4.02
C PRO A 22 16.70 6.21 -5.14
N LEU A 23 18.03 6.28 -5.27
CA LEU A 23 18.66 7.04 -6.34
C LEU A 23 18.34 6.45 -7.71
N GLY A 24 18.45 5.13 -7.84
CA GLY A 24 18.15 4.44 -9.10
C GLY A 24 16.68 4.51 -9.48
N ILE A 25 15.76 4.55 -8.50
CA ILE A 25 14.34 4.78 -8.76
C ILE A 25 14.16 6.14 -9.46
N ASN A 26 14.70 7.21 -8.89
CA ASN A 26 14.57 8.56 -9.45
C ASN A 26 15.24 8.67 -10.83
N LEU A 27 16.45 8.15 -10.98
CA LEU A 27 17.16 8.18 -12.27
C LEU A 27 16.45 7.34 -13.35
N GLY A 28 15.94 6.17 -12.98
CA GLY A 28 15.15 5.33 -13.89
C GLY A 28 13.91 6.04 -14.39
N MET A 29 13.19 6.73 -13.51
CA MET A 29 12.02 7.52 -13.88
C MET A 29 12.36 8.69 -14.80
N LEU A 30 13.47 9.37 -14.56
CA LEU A 30 13.94 10.44 -15.45
C LEU A 30 14.31 9.92 -16.84
N ARG A 31 14.87 8.70 -16.92
CA ARG A 31 15.29 8.11 -18.19
C ARG A 31 14.10 7.55 -18.99
N SER A 32 13.25 6.77 -18.38
CA SER A 32 12.10 6.15 -19.06
C SER A 32 11.02 5.75 -18.05
N PRO A 33 10.01 6.59 -17.82
CA PRO A 33 8.90 6.27 -16.92
C PRO A 33 8.18 4.97 -17.29
N LYS A 34 7.99 4.73 -18.60
CA LYS A 34 7.31 3.53 -19.10
C LYS A 34 8.00 2.23 -18.67
N LEU A 35 9.33 2.22 -18.59
CA LEU A 35 10.10 1.02 -18.28
C LEU A 35 10.29 0.82 -16.76
N TYR A 36 10.44 1.92 -16.01
CA TYR A 36 10.86 1.85 -14.60
C TYR A 36 9.77 2.23 -13.58
N HIS A 37 8.52 2.50 -14.03
CA HIS A 37 7.42 2.89 -13.13
C HIS A 37 7.14 1.87 -12.00
N GLY A 38 7.39 0.58 -12.23
CA GLY A 38 7.21 -0.45 -11.21
C GLY A 38 8.08 -0.25 -9.97
N ASN A 39 9.31 0.26 -10.14
CA ASN A 39 10.24 0.51 -9.04
C ASN A 39 9.75 1.58 -8.07
N VAL A 40 8.98 2.55 -8.54
CA VAL A 40 8.41 3.62 -7.71
C VAL A 40 7.42 3.05 -6.68
N SER A 41 6.65 2.03 -7.08
CA SER A 41 5.69 1.36 -6.20
C SER A 41 6.36 0.52 -5.11
N ALA A 42 7.59 0.06 -5.32
CA ALA A 42 8.34 -0.73 -4.34
C ALA A 42 8.84 0.09 -3.13
N CYS A 43 8.91 1.41 -3.24
CA CYS A 43 9.36 2.28 -2.14
C CYS A 43 8.33 2.31 -1.00
N SER A 44 8.78 2.19 0.25
CA SER A 44 7.93 2.30 1.45
C SER A 44 7.67 3.74 1.91
N LEU A 45 8.27 4.74 1.25
CA LEU A 45 8.20 6.15 1.64
C LEU A 45 8.62 6.42 3.09
N CYS A 46 9.62 5.70 3.60
CA CYS A 46 10.12 5.88 4.96
C CYS A 46 11.05 7.09 5.14
N TYR A 47 11.42 7.78 4.08
CA TYR A 47 12.29 8.96 4.02
C TYR A 47 13.70 8.79 4.61
N SER A 48 14.11 7.61 5.04
CA SER A 48 15.45 7.36 5.58
C SER A 48 16.57 7.73 4.59
N CYS A 49 16.33 7.57 3.28
CA CYS A 49 17.30 7.96 2.24
C CYS A 49 17.52 9.47 2.18
N SER A 50 16.48 10.26 2.39
CA SER A 50 16.55 11.73 2.46
C SER A 50 17.33 12.18 3.67
N GLY A 51 17.08 11.56 4.85
CA GLY A 51 17.75 11.89 6.11
C GLY A 51 19.26 11.65 6.09
N VAL A 52 19.72 10.59 5.41
CA VAL A 52 21.16 10.24 5.35
C VAL A 52 21.87 10.79 4.10
N CYS A 53 21.18 11.52 3.24
CA CYS A 53 21.77 12.06 2.03
C CYS A 53 22.79 13.18 2.39
N PRO A 54 24.08 13.04 2.05
CA PRO A 54 25.08 14.06 2.37
C PRO A 54 24.84 15.36 1.58
N ALA A 55 24.24 15.24 0.38
CA ALA A 55 23.88 16.37 -0.46
C ALA A 55 22.53 16.99 -0.10
N LYS A 56 21.85 16.49 0.94
CA LYS A 56 20.53 16.96 1.40
C LYS A 56 19.44 16.91 0.32
N ILE A 57 19.55 15.97 -0.62
CA ILE A 57 18.54 15.74 -1.65
C ILE A 57 17.39 14.96 -1.02
N ASP A 58 16.17 15.45 -1.17
CA ASP A 58 14.97 14.75 -0.70
C ASP A 58 14.52 13.69 -1.71
N LEU A 59 15.21 12.55 -1.67
CA LEU A 59 14.93 11.42 -2.57
C LEU A 59 13.54 10.81 -2.34
N GLY A 60 13.07 10.84 -1.09
CA GLY A 60 11.76 10.32 -0.71
C GLY A 60 10.62 11.13 -1.32
N GLU A 61 10.73 12.46 -1.23
CA GLU A 61 9.74 13.37 -1.81
C GLU A 61 9.68 13.25 -3.34
N GLN A 62 10.85 13.17 -3.99
CA GLN A 62 10.91 12.95 -5.43
C GLN A 62 10.19 11.66 -5.86
N ILE A 63 10.34 10.56 -5.09
CA ILE A 63 9.64 9.31 -5.36
C ILE A 63 8.13 9.45 -5.15
N TYR A 64 7.73 10.21 -4.14
CA TYR A 64 6.32 10.51 -3.88
C TYR A 64 5.69 11.31 -5.03
N GLU A 65 6.37 12.36 -5.50
CA GLU A 65 5.95 13.13 -6.68
C GLU A 65 5.84 12.26 -7.94
N TRP A 66 6.78 11.33 -8.15
CA TRP A 66 6.69 10.39 -9.26
C TRP A 66 5.43 9.54 -9.20
N ARG A 67 5.01 9.08 -8.00
CA ARG A 67 3.74 8.33 -7.84
C ARG A 67 2.53 9.14 -8.29
N GLN A 68 2.49 10.42 -7.96
CA GLN A 68 1.41 11.30 -8.38
C GLN A 68 1.42 11.51 -9.90
N ARG A 69 2.59 11.76 -10.49
CA ARG A 69 2.75 11.96 -11.93
C ARG A 69 2.40 10.72 -12.75
N LEU A 70 2.67 9.52 -12.25
CA LEU A 70 2.33 8.26 -12.93
C LEU A 70 0.82 8.13 -13.21
N ASP A 71 -0.02 8.64 -12.34
CA ASP A 71 -1.48 8.63 -12.55
C ASP A 71 -1.87 9.54 -13.73
N GLY A 72 -1.27 10.72 -13.82
CA GLY A 72 -1.45 11.64 -14.95
C GLY A 72 -0.89 11.12 -16.28
N MET A 73 0.16 10.29 -16.23
CA MET A 73 0.76 9.65 -17.41
C MET A 73 -0.01 8.40 -17.88
N GLY A 74 -1.05 7.96 -17.17
CA GLY A 74 -1.79 6.75 -17.50
C GLY A 74 -1.01 5.44 -17.30
N LEU A 75 0.11 5.48 -16.57
CA LEU A 75 0.96 4.33 -16.27
C LEU A 75 0.59 3.63 -14.94
N ALA A 76 -0.39 4.17 -14.22
CA ALA A 76 -0.90 3.56 -13.00
C ALA A 76 -1.73 2.32 -13.33
N ASP A 77 -1.55 1.25 -12.55
CA ASP A 77 -2.30 0.00 -12.67
C ASP A 77 -3.82 0.29 -12.53
N PRO A 78 -4.65 -0.05 -13.54
CA PRO A 78 -6.08 0.24 -13.52
C PRO A 78 -6.80 -0.47 -12.37
N MET A 79 -6.35 -1.66 -11.97
CA MET A 79 -6.92 -2.38 -10.83
C MET A 79 -6.66 -1.65 -9.51
N LYS A 80 -5.44 -1.13 -9.30
CA LYS A 80 -5.12 -0.31 -8.12
C LYS A 80 -5.93 0.97 -8.11
N LYS A 81 -6.11 1.61 -9.26
CA LYS A 81 -6.93 2.82 -9.40
C LYS A 81 -8.38 2.57 -9.01
N ALA A 82 -8.96 1.47 -9.49
CA ALA A 82 -10.32 1.07 -9.13
C ALA A 82 -10.44 0.75 -7.64
N ALA A 83 -9.48 0.03 -7.06
CA ALA A 83 -9.45 -0.29 -5.63
C ALA A 83 -9.38 0.98 -4.76
N VAL A 84 -8.51 1.93 -5.10
CA VAL A 84 -8.40 3.21 -4.37
C VAL A 84 -9.69 4.02 -4.45
N LYS A 85 -10.31 4.13 -5.62
CA LYS A 85 -11.63 4.78 -5.78
C LYS A 85 -12.73 4.09 -4.95
N GLY A 86 -12.71 2.76 -4.91
CA GLY A 86 -13.64 1.99 -4.07
C GLY A 86 -13.43 2.27 -2.59
N MET A 87 -12.18 2.32 -2.12
CA MET A 87 -11.85 2.67 -0.75
C MET A 87 -12.26 4.11 -0.42
N ASP A 88 -12.00 5.07 -1.30
CA ASP A 88 -12.41 6.47 -1.14
C ASP A 88 -13.94 6.58 -0.99
N PHE A 89 -14.69 5.88 -1.85
CA PHE A 89 -16.14 5.83 -1.74
C PHE A 89 -16.62 5.27 -0.39
N ILE A 90 -16.00 4.20 0.10
CA ILE A 90 -16.35 3.57 1.38
C ILE A 90 -15.98 4.49 2.55
N MET A 91 -14.78 5.07 2.54
CA MET A 91 -14.25 5.88 3.64
C MET A 91 -14.80 7.31 3.64
N GLY A 92 -15.29 7.82 2.50
CA GLY A 92 -15.84 9.16 2.35
C GLY A 92 -17.17 9.42 3.07
N GLY A 93 -17.74 8.44 3.78
CA GLY A 93 -18.96 8.60 4.55
C GLY A 93 -19.11 7.66 5.74
N ARG A 94 -19.50 8.22 6.88
CA ARG A 94 -19.67 7.45 8.13
C ARG A 94 -20.58 6.22 7.96
N HIS A 95 -21.73 6.41 7.34
CA HIS A 95 -22.71 5.32 7.15
C HIS A 95 -22.19 4.25 6.19
N ARG A 96 -21.48 4.65 5.13
CA ARG A 96 -20.86 3.72 4.18
C ARG A 96 -19.75 2.90 4.84
N PHE A 97 -18.94 3.56 5.66
CA PHE A 97 -17.87 2.90 6.41
C PHE A 97 -18.41 1.85 7.41
N TYR A 98 -19.40 2.21 8.23
CA TYR A 98 -20.00 1.24 9.15
C TYR A 98 -20.80 0.15 8.43
N GLY A 99 -21.43 0.47 7.32
CA GLY A 99 -22.10 -0.51 6.47
C GLY A 99 -21.13 -1.54 5.89
N SER A 100 -19.93 -1.11 5.44
CA SER A 100 -18.89 -2.02 4.93
C SER A 100 -18.35 -2.93 6.03
N ILE A 101 -18.21 -2.45 7.26
CA ILE A 101 -17.81 -3.28 8.42
C ILE A 101 -18.89 -4.32 8.72
N ALA A 102 -20.17 -3.93 8.74
CA ALA A 102 -21.29 -4.85 8.96
C ALA A 102 -21.35 -5.94 7.87
N LEU A 103 -21.11 -5.56 6.62
CA LEU A 103 -21.02 -6.50 5.49
C LEU A 103 -19.82 -7.46 5.66
N GLY A 104 -18.69 -6.97 6.16
CA GLY A 104 -17.52 -7.79 6.47
C GLY A 104 -17.83 -8.84 7.54
N HIS A 105 -18.53 -8.48 8.61
CA HIS A 105 -18.99 -9.42 9.63
C HIS A 105 -19.99 -10.47 9.10
N LEU A 106 -20.82 -10.07 8.14
CA LEU A 106 -21.72 -11.03 7.48
C LEU A 106 -20.93 -12.00 6.59
N ALA A 107 -19.91 -11.50 5.88
CA ALA A 107 -19.04 -12.33 5.06
C ALA A 107 -18.23 -13.35 5.88
N GLU A 108 -17.89 -13.06 7.13
CA GLU A 108 -17.20 -14.00 8.05
C GLU A 108 -18.04 -15.22 8.39
N LYS A 109 -19.39 -15.11 8.32
CA LYS A 109 -20.31 -16.25 8.52
C LYS A 109 -20.35 -17.21 7.34
N LEU A 110 -19.78 -16.83 6.19
CA LEU A 110 -19.64 -17.71 5.04
C LEU A 110 -18.58 -18.79 5.30
N PRO A 111 -18.72 -19.99 4.70
CA PRO A 111 -17.72 -21.03 4.83
C PRO A 111 -16.33 -20.51 4.41
N ARG A 112 -15.32 -20.67 5.27
CA ARG A 112 -13.95 -20.20 5.03
C ARG A 112 -13.39 -20.64 3.69
N GLY A 113 -13.72 -21.83 3.23
CA GLY A 113 -13.30 -22.34 1.92
C GLY A 113 -13.79 -21.52 0.72
N LEU A 114 -14.91 -20.78 0.85
CA LEU A 114 -15.39 -19.86 -0.18
C LEU A 114 -14.65 -18.52 -0.12
N VAL A 115 -14.37 -18.03 1.08
CA VAL A 115 -13.71 -16.73 1.30
C VAL A 115 -12.22 -16.83 1.03
N GLU A 116 -11.60 -17.97 1.35
CA GLU A 116 -10.18 -18.27 1.12
C GLU A 116 -9.93 -18.99 -0.23
N SER A 117 -10.88 -18.92 -1.15
CA SER A 117 -10.73 -19.47 -2.49
C SER A 117 -9.63 -18.79 -3.29
N GLY A 118 -9.04 -19.49 -4.27
CA GLY A 118 -8.02 -18.92 -5.17
C GLY A 118 -8.49 -17.71 -6.00
N LEU A 119 -9.79 -17.39 -5.99
CA LEU A 119 -10.36 -16.19 -6.60
C LEU A 119 -10.16 -14.93 -5.73
N ASN A 120 -9.85 -15.08 -4.44
CA ASN A 120 -9.56 -13.95 -3.57
C ASN A 120 -8.09 -13.55 -3.71
N PRO A 121 -7.78 -12.32 -4.21
CA PRO A 121 -6.40 -11.86 -4.40
C PRO A 121 -5.55 -11.84 -3.12
N TRP A 122 -6.18 -11.82 -1.94
CA TRP A 122 -5.47 -11.87 -0.66
C TRP A 122 -5.02 -13.28 -0.32
N SER A 123 -5.89 -14.26 -0.45
CA SER A 123 -5.62 -15.66 -0.08
C SER A 123 -4.93 -16.47 -1.17
N ALA A 124 -5.05 -16.06 -2.43
CA ALA A 124 -4.40 -16.73 -3.57
C ALA A 124 -2.90 -17.02 -3.37
N PRO A 125 -2.07 -16.13 -2.75
CA PRO A 125 -0.67 -16.42 -2.44
C PRO A 125 -0.48 -17.19 -1.12
N GLY A 126 -1.49 -17.87 -0.59
CA GLY A 126 -1.41 -18.67 0.63
C GLY A 126 -1.50 -17.88 1.95
N ARG A 127 -2.02 -16.66 1.93
CA ARG A 127 -2.23 -15.84 3.14
C ARG A 127 -3.57 -16.16 3.78
N ALA A 128 -3.57 -16.41 5.09
CA ALA A 128 -4.81 -16.51 5.87
C ALA A 128 -5.44 -15.12 6.08
N LEU A 129 -6.76 -15.07 6.09
CA LEU A 129 -7.48 -13.85 6.47
C LEU A 129 -7.44 -13.69 8.00
N PRO A 130 -7.10 -12.50 8.50
CA PRO A 130 -7.16 -12.24 9.94
C PRO A 130 -8.62 -12.31 10.42
N PRO A 131 -8.85 -12.79 11.65
CA PRO A 131 -10.20 -12.76 12.22
C PRO A 131 -10.68 -11.31 12.37
N ILE A 132 -11.93 -11.06 12.01
CA ILE A 132 -12.53 -9.73 12.19
C ILE A 132 -12.96 -9.59 13.66
N ALA A 133 -12.62 -8.47 14.30
CA ALA A 133 -12.99 -8.19 15.67
C ALA A 133 -14.51 -8.19 15.83
N GLY A 134 -15.06 -8.91 16.84
CA GLY A 134 -16.51 -9.07 17.07
C GLY A 134 -17.26 -7.77 17.40
N GLN A 135 -16.54 -6.68 17.71
CA GLN A 135 -17.11 -5.35 17.92
C GLN A 135 -16.19 -4.26 17.36
N SER A 136 -16.78 -3.15 16.93
CA SER A 136 -16.00 -1.99 16.44
C SER A 136 -15.24 -1.33 17.61
N PHE A 137 -14.08 -0.70 17.30
CA PHE A 137 -13.32 0.07 18.29
C PHE A 137 -14.19 1.12 18.99
N ASN A 138 -15.06 1.82 18.26
CA ASN A 138 -15.97 2.81 18.86
C ASN A 138 -16.95 2.20 19.88
N ALA A 139 -17.46 1.01 19.63
CA ALA A 139 -18.35 0.31 20.56
C ALA A 139 -17.60 -0.12 21.82
N TRP A 140 -16.40 -0.68 21.63
CA TRP A 140 -15.52 -1.03 22.73
C TRP A 140 -15.12 0.19 23.56
N TRP A 141 -14.69 1.27 22.93
CA TRP A 141 -14.27 2.52 23.60
C TRP A 141 -15.40 3.17 24.43
N LYS A 142 -16.62 3.18 23.90
CA LYS A 142 -17.79 3.69 24.63
C LYS A 142 -18.07 2.89 25.90
N LYS A 143 -17.94 1.56 25.85
CA LYS A 143 -18.11 0.70 27.03
C LYS A 143 -17.01 0.95 28.06
N GLU A 144 -15.77 1.05 27.63
CA GLU A 144 -14.62 1.29 28.50
C GLU A 144 -14.70 2.66 29.20
N LYS A 145 -15.16 3.70 28.47
CA LYS A 145 -15.37 5.04 29.02
C LYS A 145 -16.54 5.12 29.98
N ALA A 146 -17.57 4.30 29.79
CA ALA A 146 -18.72 4.23 30.70
C ALA A 146 -18.41 3.51 32.01
N ASN A 147 -17.36 2.68 32.05
CA ASN A 147 -16.91 1.91 33.23
C ASN A 147 -15.81 2.64 34.05
N LYS A 148 -15.40 3.85 33.64
CA LYS A 148 -14.49 4.74 34.38
C LYS A 148 -15.25 5.94 34.94
#